data_3bcd301eee232de35fc2bcaa265b33cd
#
_entry.id   3bcd301eee232de35fc2bcaa265b33cd
#
_cell.length_a   1.000
_cell.length_b   1.000
_cell.length_c   1.000
_cell.angle_alpha   90.00
_cell.angle_beta   90.00
_cell.angle_gamma   90.00
#
_symmetry.space_group_name_H-M   'P 1'
#
loop_
_entity.id
_entity.type
_entity.pdbx_description
1 polymer ?
#
loop_
_entity_poly.entity_id
_entity_poly.type
_entity_poly.pdbx_seq_one_letter_code
_entity_poly.pdbx_strand_id
1 'polypeptide(L)'
;MGLLPQISDGLHSSIPTTGYAITLYALGVVVGAPLIAALSAKLPRKGLLLALMLAFTVGNALSALAPSIGLLLVARFVSGLPHGAYFGISAVVVSAIVPPERRGRAVAMILVGLTLANVVGVPLTTVLGQTLGWRSAFVVVAATGVLTLLALQRWLPPVAAAGNASITRELGALRRPQVWFALVTGMIGFGGMFALYSYITPTMTHVTGLGDSAIPWVLATFGAGMTVGILLGGRLIDRSVTGTICGALVASALALAGFALTAGHAAPAILFVFLVGLTAQVLGPALQVRLMDASPDAPSLAASSTHSALNIGNATGAWLGGLVIAAGWGYRSTAWVGVVLSLAGLVIALASIVYDRATAAAGRAPEPAPAPR
;
A
#
# COMPACT_ATOMS: atom_id res chain seq x y z
N MET A 1 5.40 5.70 -10.79
CA MET A 1 4.18 6.39 -11.19
C MET A 1 4.48 7.73 -11.84
N GLY A 2 5.27 8.62 -11.22
CA GLY A 2 5.65 9.91 -11.80
C GLY A 2 6.44 9.86 -13.11
N LEU A 3 7.09 8.75 -13.42
CA LEU A 3 7.96 8.57 -14.61
C LEU A 3 7.43 7.52 -15.60
N LEU A 4 6.13 7.20 -15.53
CA LEU A 4 5.55 6.15 -16.38
C LEU A 4 5.72 6.47 -17.89
N PRO A 5 5.48 7.70 -18.37
CA PRO A 5 5.72 8.06 -19.77
C PRO A 5 7.20 7.92 -20.17
N GLN A 6 8.13 8.45 -19.37
CA GLN A 6 9.57 8.41 -19.65
C GLN A 6 10.12 6.97 -19.70
N ILE A 7 9.57 6.06 -18.88
CA ILE A 7 9.91 4.63 -18.94
C ILE A 7 9.35 4.01 -20.21
N SER A 8 8.09 4.32 -20.55
CA SER A 8 7.41 3.85 -21.74
C SER A 8 8.20 4.21 -23.01
N ASP A 9 8.57 5.47 -23.14
CA ASP A 9 9.33 5.98 -24.27
C ASP A 9 10.75 5.38 -24.31
N GLY A 10 11.43 5.35 -23.17
CA GLY A 10 12.81 4.85 -23.06
C GLY A 10 12.97 3.34 -23.27
N LEU A 11 11.89 2.56 -23.17
CA LEU A 11 11.86 1.11 -23.42
C LEU A 11 10.97 0.71 -24.61
N HIS A 12 10.52 1.70 -25.40
CA HIS A 12 9.68 1.49 -26.59
C HIS A 12 8.45 0.61 -26.31
N SER A 13 7.75 0.89 -25.20
CA SER A 13 6.57 0.14 -24.76
C SER A 13 5.35 1.04 -24.63
N SER A 14 4.15 0.45 -24.51
CA SER A 14 2.94 1.23 -24.27
C SER A 14 2.81 1.61 -22.78
N ILE A 15 2.09 2.70 -22.48
CA ILE A 15 1.76 3.11 -21.12
C ILE A 15 1.11 1.97 -20.30
N PRO A 16 0.09 1.24 -20.84
CA PRO A 16 -0.49 0.10 -20.12
C PRO A 16 0.52 -1.01 -19.83
N THR A 17 1.38 -1.35 -20.79
CA THR A 17 2.43 -2.37 -20.61
C THR A 17 3.44 -1.93 -19.53
N THR A 18 3.84 -0.67 -19.56
CA THR A 18 4.73 -0.10 -18.53
C THR A 18 4.06 -0.09 -17.15
N GLY A 19 2.75 0.08 -17.08
CA GLY A 19 1.96 -0.02 -15.85
C GLY A 19 2.08 -1.38 -15.14
N TYR A 20 2.34 -2.46 -15.87
CA TYR A 20 2.62 -3.78 -15.26
C TYR A 20 3.86 -3.78 -14.37
N ALA A 21 4.78 -2.82 -14.50
CA ALA A 21 5.90 -2.67 -13.57
C ALA A 21 5.43 -2.36 -12.15
N ILE A 22 4.31 -1.65 -12.00
CA ILE A 22 3.67 -1.37 -10.72
C ILE A 22 2.96 -2.63 -10.20
N THR A 23 2.16 -3.25 -11.07
CA THR A 23 1.41 -4.48 -10.76
C THR A 23 2.34 -5.60 -10.30
N LEU A 24 3.42 -5.89 -11.04
CA LEU A 24 4.34 -6.98 -10.72
C LEU A 24 5.15 -6.71 -9.46
N TYR A 25 5.54 -5.45 -9.21
CA TYR A 25 6.15 -5.09 -7.94
C TYR A 25 5.20 -5.37 -6.76
N ALA A 26 3.95 -4.96 -6.85
CA ALA A 26 2.95 -5.19 -5.81
C ALA A 26 2.67 -6.69 -5.62
N LEU A 27 2.61 -7.48 -6.70
CA LEU A 27 2.51 -8.94 -6.61
C LEU A 27 3.75 -9.57 -5.96
N GLY A 28 4.95 -9.03 -6.24
CA GLY A 28 6.17 -9.42 -5.52
C GLY A 28 6.03 -9.22 -4.01
N VAL A 29 5.49 -8.08 -3.57
CA VAL A 29 5.22 -7.81 -2.15
C VAL A 29 4.21 -8.81 -1.57
N VAL A 30 3.14 -9.09 -2.30
CA VAL A 30 2.07 -10.04 -1.87
C VAL A 30 2.61 -11.43 -1.63
N VAL A 31 3.45 -11.92 -2.55
CA VAL A 31 4.06 -13.25 -2.45
C VAL A 31 5.19 -13.26 -1.42
N GLY A 32 6.05 -12.25 -1.47
CA GLY A 32 7.27 -12.20 -0.67
C GLY A 32 7.02 -12.02 0.82
N ALA A 33 6.05 -11.17 1.22
CA ALA A 33 5.83 -10.86 2.62
C ALA A 33 5.47 -12.11 3.47
N PRO A 34 4.45 -12.91 3.14
CA PRO A 34 4.11 -14.09 3.93
C PRO A 34 5.15 -15.22 3.79
N LEU A 35 5.69 -15.43 2.58
CA LEU A 35 6.67 -16.48 2.32
C LEU A 35 7.97 -16.25 3.11
N ILE A 36 8.50 -15.03 3.04
CA ILE A 36 9.72 -14.68 3.75
C ILE A 36 9.48 -14.68 5.27
N ALA A 37 8.33 -14.16 5.75
CA ALA A 37 8.00 -14.21 7.17
C ALA A 37 7.98 -15.65 7.70
N ALA A 38 7.37 -16.58 6.97
CA ALA A 38 7.30 -18.00 7.35
C ALA A 38 8.69 -18.67 7.33
N LEU A 39 9.46 -18.50 6.24
CA LEU A 39 10.76 -19.15 6.07
C LEU A 39 11.83 -18.58 6.99
N SER A 40 11.73 -17.33 7.39
CA SER A 40 12.74 -16.62 8.18
C SER A 40 12.44 -16.54 9.67
N ALA A 41 11.39 -17.19 10.16
CA ALA A 41 10.95 -17.11 11.56
C ALA A 41 12.08 -17.41 12.58
N LYS A 42 12.98 -18.34 12.25
CA LYS A 42 14.10 -18.79 13.09
C LYS A 42 15.41 -18.04 12.84
N LEU A 43 15.46 -17.11 11.90
CA LEU A 43 16.69 -16.39 11.53
C LEU A 43 16.95 -15.19 12.46
N PRO A 44 18.24 -14.87 12.76
CA PRO A 44 18.60 -13.66 13.49
C PRO A 44 18.11 -12.40 12.75
N ARG A 45 17.41 -11.52 13.45
CA ARG A 45 16.67 -10.41 12.83
C ARG A 45 17.55 -9.39 12.13
N LYS A 46 18.75 -9.08 12.67
CA LYS A 46 19.71 -8.18 12.01
C LYS A 46 20.17 -8.73 10.66
N GLY A 47 20.62 -9.98 10.61
CA GLY A 47 21.08 -10.61 9.37
C GLY A 47 19.95 -10.68 8.33
N LEU A 48 18.72 -10.97 8.76
CA LEU A 48 17.55 -11.00 7.91
C LEU A 48 17.24 -9.62 7.30
N LEU A 49 17.21 -8.55 8.10
CA LEU A 49 17.00 -7.18 7.60
C LEU A 49 18.07 -6.75 6.61
N LEU A 50 19.33 -7.12 6.86
CA LEU A 50 20.45 -6.86 5.93
C LEU A 50 20.25 -7.61 4.61
N ALA A 51 19.88 -8.90 4.65
CA ALA A 51 19.63 -9.71 3.45
C ALA A 51 18.45 -9.17 2.63
N LEU A 52 17.36 -8.78 3.29
CA LEU A 52 16.19 -8.20 2.63
C LEU A 52 16.50 -6.84 1.99
N MET A 53 17.24 -5.97 2.70
CA MET A 53 17.65 -4.68 2.15
C MET A 53 18.64 -4.85 0.99
N LEU A 54 19.55 -5.82 1.07
CA LEU A 54 20.47 -6.14 -0.03
C LEU A 54 19.67 -6.60 -1.26
N ALA A 55 18.73 -7.53 -1.10
CA ALA A 55 17.88 -8.01 -2.19
C ALA A 55 17.07 -6.87 -2.82
N PHE A 56 16.51 -5.96 -2.00
CA PHE A 56 15.80 -4.78 -2.47
C PHE A 56 16.73 -3.83 -3.25
N THR A 57 17.93 -3.58 -2.74
CA THR A 57 18.94 -2.71 -3.37
C THR A 57 19.36 -3.27 -4.73
N VAL A 58 19.70 -4.56 -4.78
CA VAL A 58 20.07 -5.26 -6.02
C VAL A 58 18.91 -5.23 -7.02
N GLY A 59 17.67 -5.51 -6.59
CA GLY A 59 16.50 -5.47 -7.46
C GLY A 59 16.23 -4.08 -8.07
N ASN A 60 16.47 -3.00 -7.32
CA ASN A 60 16.37 -1.64 -7.85
C ASN A 60 17.56 -1.28 -8.77
N ALA A 61 18.77 -1.73 -8.46
CA ALA A 61 19.90 -1.58 -9.37
C ALA A 61 19.67 -2.31 -10.70
N LEU A 62 19.15 -3.54 -10.68
CA LEU A 62 18.75 -4.27 -11.89
C LEU A 62 17.62 -3.55 -12.65
N SER A 63 16.69 -2.90 -11.95
CA SER A 63 15.66 -2.08 -12.59
C SER A 63 16.27 -0.88 -13.32
N ALA A 64 17.30 -0.24 -12.75
CA ALA A 64 18.01 0.86 -13.41
C ALA A 64 18.79 0.41 -14.67
N LEU A 65 19.31 -0.82 -14.65
CA LEU A 65 20.10 -1.39 -15.75
C LEU A 65 19.23 -2.11 -16.81
N ALA A 66 17.92 -2.21 -16.62
CA ALA A 66 17.03 -2.97 -17.50
C ALA A 66 17.07 -2.43 -18.95
N PRO A 67 17.49 -3.24 -19.96
CA PRO A 67 17.54 -2.84 -21.36
C PRO A 67 16.21 -3.00 -22.08
N SER A 68 15.25 -3.73 -21.49
CA SER A 68 13.93 -4.00 -22.08
C SER A 68 12.83 -3.98 -21.02
N ILE A 69 11.60 -3.78 -21.49
CA ILE A 69 10.43 -3.79 -20.59
C ILE A 69 10.30 -5.14 -19.86
N GLY A 70 10.52 -6.29 -20.53
CA GLY A 70 10.42 -7.61 -19.91
C GLY A 70 11.39 -7.78 -18.73
N LEU A 71 12.66 -7.37 -18.89
CA LEU A 71 13.64 -7.43 -17.81
C LEU A 71 13.33 -6.44 -16.69
N LEU A 72 12.79 -5.25 -17.01
CA LEU A 72 12.28 -4.33 -15.99
C LEU A 72 11.15 -4.99 -15.18
N LEU A 73 10.19 -5.62 -15.85
CA LEU A 73 9.06 -6.28 -15.17
C LEU A 73 9.53 -7.38 -14.19
N VAL A 74 10.49 -8.21 -14.62
CA VAL A 74 11.10 -9.23 -13.74
C VAL A 74 11.84 -8.59 -12.57
N ALA A 75 12.66 -7.57 -12.82
CA ALA A 75 13.40 -6.86 -11.77
C ALA A 75 12.44 -6.20 -10.76
N ARG A 76 11.31 -5.67 -11.22
CA ARG A 76 10.27 -5.09 -10.36
C ARG A 76 9.61 -6.14 -9.47
N PHE A 77 9.25 -7.31 -10.01
CA PHE A 77 8.73 -8.42 -9.21
C PHE A 77 9.72 -8.87 -8.13
N VAL A 78 10.98 -9.09 -8.52
CA VAL A 78 12.05 -9.52 -7.60
C VAL A 78 12.30 -8.46 -6.51
N SER A 79 12.34 -7.17 -6.85
CA SER A 79 12.51 -6.10 -5.86
C SER A 79 11.30 -5.92 -4.95
N GLY A 80 10.10 -6.37 -5.36
CA GLY A 80 8.91 -6.39 -4.51
C GLY A 80 8.97 -7.45 -3.41
N LEU A 81 9.58 -8.62 -3.66
CA LEU A 81 9.61 -9.75 -2.72
C LEU A 81 10.09 -9.36 -1.30
N PRO A 82 11.23 -8.67 -1.10
CA PRO A 82 11.71 -8.32 0.23
C PRO A 82 10.94 -7.18 0.90
N HIS A 83 10.23 -6.34 0.14
CA HIS A 83 9.66 -5.08 0.62
C HIS A 83 8.68 -5.25 1.79
N GLY A 84 7.65 -6.08 1.63
CA GLY A 84 6.63 -6.26 2.67
C GLY A 84 7.18 -6.95 3.92
N ALA A 85 8.05 -7.94 3.75
CA ALA A 85 8.72 -8.62 4.85
C ALA A 85 9.63 -7.66 5.62
N TYR A 86 10.36 -6.78 4.92
CA TYR A 86 11.23 -5.78 5.54
C TYR A 86 10.45 -4.86 6.49
N PHE A 87 9.29 -4.33 6.07
CA PHE A 87 8.45 -3.48 6.92
C PHE A 87 7.96 -4.22 8.17
N GLY A 88 7.43 -5.42 8.00
CA GLY A 88 6.93 -6.22 9.12
C GLY A 88 8.03 -6.58 10.13
N ILE A 89 9.19 -7.03 9.65
CA ILE A 89 10.33 -7.39 10.49
C ILE A 89 10.93 -6.15 11.16
N SER A 90 11.01 -5.01 10.46
CA SER A 90 11.47 -3.74 11.04
C SER A 90 10.61 -3.31 12.23
N ALA A 91 9.30 -3.42 12.14
CA ALA A 91 8.39 -3.10 13.23
C ALA A 91 8.62 -4.00 14.46
N VAL A 92 8.84 -5.30 14.25
CA VAL A 92 9.18 -6.25 15.31
C VAL A 92 10.52 -5.90 15.95
N VAL A 93 11.56 -5.65 15.16
CA VAL A 93 12.89 -5.32 15.63
C VAL A 93 12.90 -4.03 16.44
N VAL A 94 12.28 -2.98 15.90
CA VAL A 94 12.21 -1.69 16.61
C VAL A 94 11.47 -1.84 17.93
N SER A 95 10.39 -2.63 17.98
CA SER A 95 9.66 -2.89 19.22
C SER A 95 10.45 -3.72 20.24
N ALA A 96 11.43 -4.52 19.78
CA ALA A 96 12.26 -5.35 20.66
C ALA A 96 13.44 -4.57 21.28
N ILE A 97 13.93 -3.52 20.63
CA ILE A 97 15.11 -2.75 21.07
C ILE A 97 14.78 -1.51 21.91
N VAL A 98 13.49 -1.17 22.06
CA VAL A 98 13.04 -0.02 22.85
C VAL A 98 12.20 -0.47 24.05
N PRO A 99 12.15 0.31 25.16
CA PRO A 99 11.27 0.05 26.27
C PRO A 99 9.79 -0.03 25.85
N PRO A 100 8.95 -0.81 26.56
CA PRO A 100 7.53 -1.00 26.19
C PRO A 100 6.76 0.30 25.97
N GLU A 101 7.02 1.32 26.78
CA GLU A 101 6.35 2.62 26.76
C GLU A 101 6.67 3.43 25.49
N ARG A 102 7.77 3.10 24.79
CA ARG A 102 8.24 3.79 23.58
C ARG A 102 7.99 3.03 22.28
N ARG A 103 7.45 1.80 22.35
CA ARG A 103 7.21 0.95 21.17
C ARG A 103 6.34 1.63 20.11
N GLY A 104 5.23 2.23 20.50
CA GLY A 104 4.34 2.92 19.59
C GLY A 104 5.04 4.08 18.86
N ARG A 105 5.82 4.89 19.60
CA ARG A 105 6.60 5.98 19.00
C ARG A 105 7.67 5.47 18.04
N ALA A 106 8.32 4.38 18.35
CA ALA A 106 9.37 3.81 17.52
C ALA A 106 8.81 3.22 16.20
N VAL A 107 7.65 2.54 16.25
CA VAL A 107 6.95 2.08 15.03
C VAL A 107 6.44 3.27 14.23
N ALA A 108 5.92 4.32 14.88
CA ALA A 108 5.49 5.54 14.19
C ALA A 108 6.63 6.22 13.41
N MET A 109 7.89 6.15 13.89
CA MET A 109 9.05 6.69 13.17
C MET A 109 9.30 5.99 11.82
N ILE A 110 8.95 4.71 11.68
CA ILE A 110 9.00 4.01 10.38
C ILE A 110 8.00 4.65 9.41
N LEU A 111 6.80 4.99 9.89
CA LEU A 111 5.76 5.63 9.08
C LEU A 111 6.12 7.09 8.73
N VAL A 112 6.87 7.79 9.57
CA VAL A 112 7.43 9.11 9.22
C VAL A 112 8.35 9.00 8.01
N GLY A 113 9.18 7.94 7.93
CA GLY A 113 10.00 7.68 6.73
C GLY A 113 9.15 7.51 5.47
N LEU A 114 8.04 6.76 5.55
CA LEU A 114 7.11 6.59 4.44
C LEU A 114 6.47 7.93 4.02
N THR A 115 6.06 8.74 4.98
CA THR A 115 5.48 10.06 4.72
C THR A 115 6.49 10.98 4.03
N LEU A 116 7.72 11.03 4.53
CA LEU A 116 8.79 11.83 3.94
C LEU A 116 9.12 11.37 2.51
N ALA A 117 9.14 10.05 2.28
CA ALA A 117 9.32 9.49 0.95
C ALA A 117 8.21 9.93 -0.03
N ASN A 118 6.95 10.00 0.41
CA ASN A 118 5.85 10.42 -0.45
C ASN A 118 5.83 11.94 -0.71
N VAL A 119 6.14 12.76 0.30
CA VAL A 119 6.09 14.22 0.16
C VAL A 119 7.32 14.78 -0.55
N VAL A 120 8.49 14.22 -0.30
CA VAL A 120 9.78 14.73 -0.81
C VAL A 120 10.44 13.75 -1.78
N GLY A 121 10.53 12.48 -1.41
CA GLY A 121 11.27 11.46 -2.18
C GLY A 121 10.68 11.22 -3.56
N VAL A 122 9.36 11.04 -3.66
CA VAL A 122 8.67 10.80 -4.94
C VAL A 122 8.79 12.01 -5.87
N PRO A 123 8.49 13.26 -5.46
CA PRO A 123 8.70 14.42 -6.30
C PRO A 123 10.16 14.59 -6.73
N LEU A 124 11.12 14.46 -5.80
CA LEU A 124 12.54 14.59 -6.10
C LEU A 124 13.02 13.57 -7.13
N THR A 125 12.67 12.29 -6.94
CA THR A 125 13.03 11.24 -7.91
C THR A 125 12.32 11.42 -9.26
N THR A 126 11.15 12.05 -9.28
CA THR A 126 10.45 12.41 -10.52
C THR A 126 11.21 13.50 -11.26
N VAL A 127 11.62 14.58 -10.59
CA VAL A 127 12.46 15.62 -11.20
C VAL A 127 13.76 15.04 -11.75
N LEU A 128 14.48 14.25 -10.96
CA LEU A 128 15.71 13.59 -11.38
C LEU A 128 15.48 12.68 -12.60
N GLY A 129 14.41 11.92 -12.59
CA GLY A 129 14.05 11.05 -13.69
C GLY A 129 13.66 11.78 -14.97
N GLN A 130 13.05 12.97 -14.87
CA GLN A 130 12.74 13.84 -16.00
C GLN A 130 13.99 14.53 -16.58
N THR A 131 14.93 14.92 -15.73
CA THR A 131 16.15 15.69 -16.16
C THR A 131 17.32 14.80 -16.53
N LEU A 132 17.56 13.72 -15.78
CA LEU A 132 18.71 12.82 -15.94
C LEU A 132 18.33 11.45 -16.53
N GLY A 133 17.05 11.30 -16.95
CA GLY A 133 16.51 10.06 -17.45
C GLY A 133 15.94 9.15 -16.34
N TRP A 134 14.89 8.40 -16.67
CA TRP A 134 14.11 7.60 -15.72
C TRP A 134 14.92 6.60 -14.87
N ARG A 135 16.08 6.15 -15.39
CA ARG A 135 16.99 5.24 -14.67
C ARG A 135 17.55 5.84 -13.41
N SER A 136 17.76 7.16 -13.39
CA SER A 136 18.30 7.89 -12.23
C SER A 136 17.42 7.71 -10.98
N ALA A 137 16.12 7.61 -11.12
CA ALA A 137 15.20 7.36 -10.00
C ALA A 137 15.50 6.00 -9.31
N PHE A 138 15.74 4.96 -10.09
CA PHE A 138 16.11 3.64 -9.55
C PHE A 138 17.51 3.63 -8.94
N VAL A 139 18.45 4.39 -9.52
CA VAL A 139 19.80 4.58 -8.95
C VAL A 139 19.71 5.25 -7.59
N VAL A 140 18.91 6.31 -7.43
CA VAL A 140 18.69 6.98 -6.14
C VAL A 140 18.11 6.03 -5.10
N VAL A 141 17.12 5.21 -5.50
CA VAL A 141 16.55 4.20 -4.59
C VAL A 141 17.59 3.15 -4.19
N ALA A 142 18.38 2.66 -5.14
CA ALA A 142 19.47 1.72 -4.85
C ALA A 142 20.54 2.34 -3.94
N ALA A 143 20.95 3.58 -4.18
CA ALA A 143 21.89 4.32 -3.32
C ALA A 143 21.34 4.49 -1.90
N THR A 144 20.06 4.84 -1.76
CA THR A 144 19.37 4.89 -0.45
C THR A 144 19.38 3.52 0.23
N GLY A 145 19.19 2.43 -0.53
CA GLY A 145 19.30 1.07 -0.04
C GLY A 145 20.71 0.76 0.50
N VAL A 146 21.76 1.17 -0.21
CA VAL A 146 23.16 1.03 0.27
C VAL A 146 23.38 1.82 1.56
N LEU A 147 22.91 3.07 1.63
CA LEU A 147 23.01 3.87 2.86
C LEU A 147 22.26 3.19 4.02
N THR A 148 21.11 2.60 3.76
CA THR A 148 20.34 1.85 4.75
C THR A 148 21.08 0.60 5.21
N LEU A 149 21.73 -0.15 4.30
CA LEU A 149 22.59 -1.29 4.65
C LEU A 149 23.73 -0.88 5.59
N LEU A 150 24.42 0.20 5.27
CA LEU A 150 25.51 0.73 6.10
C LEU A 150 24.99 1.16 7.48
N ALA A 151 23.83 1.83 7.53
CA ALA A 151 23.18 2.25 8.76
C ALA A 151 22.78 1.04 9.63
N LEU A 152 22.12 0.02 9.05
CA LEU A 152 21.75 -1.21 9.75
C LEU A 152 22.98 -1.97 10.26
N GLN A 153 24.02 -2.08 9.45
CA GLN A 153 25.26 -2.74 9.85
C GLN A 153 25.91 -2.05 11.04
N ARG A 154 25.96 -0.70 11.01
CA ARG A 154 26.69 0.12 11.99
C ARG A 154 25.93 0.30 13.31
N TRP A 155 24.60 0.50 13.25
CA TRP A 155 23.83 0.95 14.41
C TRP A 155 22.83 -0.07 14.94
N LEU A 156 22.39 -1.05 14.13
CA LEU A 156 21.45 -2.04 14.64
C LEU A 156 22.19 -3.07 15.52
N PRO A 157 21.79 -3.24 16.78
CA PRO A 157 22.36 -4.29 17.63
C PRO A 157 21.94 -5.67 17.13
N PRO A 158 22.65 -6.74 17.50
CA PRO A 158 22.17 -8.11 17.28
C PRO A 158 20.82 -8.31 17.95
N VAL A 159 19.82 -8.77 17.20
CA VAL A 159 18.48 -9.09 17.70
C VAL A 159 18.21 -10.56 17.39
N ALA A 160 17.93 -11.33 18.45
CA ALA A 160 17.62 -12.76 18.33
C ALA A 160 16.32 -12.99 17.54
N ALA A 161 16.13 -14.20 17.04
CA ALA A 161 14.85 -14.62 16.50
C ALA A 161 13.74 -14.51 17.56
N ALA A 162 12.53 -14.16 17.15
CA ALA A 162 11.39 -14.20 18.05
C ALA A 162 11.10 -15.67 18.44
N GLY A 163 11.31 -16.02 19.72
CA GLY A 163 10.95 -17.33 20.23
C GLY A 163 9.43 -17.51 20.18
N ASN A 164 8.99 -18.72 19.82
CA ASN A 164 7.61 -19.21 19.99
C ASN A 164 6.46 -18.49 19.22
N ALA A 165 6.67 -17.90 18.08
CA ALA A 165 5.57 -17.62 17.17
C ALA A 165 5.05 -18.97 16.61
N SER A 166 3.90 -19.44 17.10
CA SER A 166 3.25 -20.64 16.57
C SER A 166 2.53 -20.29 15.26
N ILE A 167 3.14 -20.63 14.14
CA ILE A 167 2.57 -20.44 12.79
C ILE A 167 1.15 -21.03 12.69
N THR A 168 0.91 -22.16 13.33
CA THR A 168 -0.41 -22.82 13.36
C THR A 168 -1.47 -21.99 14.07
N ARG A 169 -1.10 -21.29 15.14
CA ARG A 169 -2.02 -20.41 15.88
C ARG A 169 -2.36 -19.17 15.06
N GLU A 170 -1.36 -18.57 14.42
CA GLU A 170 -1.55 -17.42 13.54
C GLU A 170 -2.41 -17.79 12.32
N LEU A 171 -2.15 -18.92 11.67
CA LEU A 171 -2.97 -19.40 10.55
C LEU A 171 -4.42 -19.71 10.96
N GLY A 172 -4.67 -20.03 12.22
CA GLY A 172 -6.03 -20.21 12.77
C GLY A 172 -6.92 -18.96 12.64
N ALA A 173 -6.34 -17.76 12.65
CA ALA A 173 -7.06 -16.51 12.48
C ALA A 173 -7.69 -16.40 11.07
N LEU A 174 -7.09 -17.00 10.05
CA LEU A 174 -7.63 -17.03 8.68
C LEU A 174 -8.92 -17.86 8.55
N ARG A 175 -9.32 -18.61 9.59
CA ARG A 175 -10.61 -19.30 9.63
C ARG A 175 -11.76 -18.38 10.03
N ARG A 176 -11.48 -17.18 10.52
CA ARG A 176 -12.49 -16.22 10.97
C ARG A 176 -13.03 -15.43 9.79
N PRO A 177 -14.35 -15.44 9.51
CA PRO A 177 -14.94 -14.69 8.39
C PRO A 177 -14.62 -13.18 8.43
N GLN A 178 -14.56 -12.57 9.64
CA GLN A 178 -14.26 -11.15 9.81
C GLN A 178 -12.86 -10.75 9.36
N VAL A 179 -11.89 -11.66 9.46
CA VAL A 179 -10.54 -11.46 8.91
C VAL A 179 -10.62 -11.31 7.38
N TRP A 180 -11.40 -12.17 6.73
CA TRP A 180 -11.58 -12.10 5.27
C TRP A 180 -12.37 -10.86 4.83
N PHE A 181 -13.41 -10.45 5.56
CA PHE A 181 -14.10 -9.20 5.27
C PHE A 181 -13.15 -8.00 5.31
N ALA A 182 -12.30 -7.90 6.33
CA ALA A 182 -11.32 -6.82 6.43
C ALA A 182 -10.27 -6.87 5.30
N LEU A 183 -9.72 -8.07 5.01
CA LEU A 183 -8.74 -8.27 3.94
C LEU A 183 -9.32 -7.92 2.57
N VAL A 184 -10.51 -8.46 2.23
CA VAL A 184 -11.13 -8.25 0.91
C VAL A 184 -11.59 -6.80 0.74
N THR A 185 -12.04 -6.14 1.81
CA THR A 185 -12.31 -4.69 1.78
C THR A 185 -11.04 -3.92 1.42
N GLY A 186 -9.88 -4.30 1.98
CA GLY A 186 -8.59 -3.69 1.64
C GLY A 186 -8.14 -4.02 0.23
N MET A 187 -8.23 -5.28 -0.18
CA MET A 187 -7.84 -5.76 -1.52
C MET A 187 -8.59 -5.03 -2.64
N ILE A 188 -9.86 -4.71 -2.44
CA ILE A 188 -10.72 -4.10 -3.44
C ILE A 188 -10.78 -2.58 -3.23
N GLY A 189 -11.18 -2.12 -2.04
CA GLY A 189 -11.45 -0.70 -1.79
C GLY A 189 -10.20 0.18 -1.90
N PHE A 190 -9.05 -0.30 -1.44
CA PHE A 190 -7.78 0.43 -1.57
C PHE A 190 -7.25 0.48 -3.01
N GLY A 191 -7.67 -0.47 -3.85
CA GLY A 191 -7.37 -0.49 -5.28
C GLY A 191 -7.87 0.75 -6.03
N GLY A 192 -8.94 1.38 -5.53
CA GLY A 192 -9.52 2.57 -6.13
C GLY A 192 -8.52 3.72 -6.30
N MET A 193 -7.75 4.01 -5.26
CA MET A 193 -6.68 5.02 -5.35
C MET A 193 -5.63 4.64 -6.38
N PHE A 194 -5.19 3.38 -6.41
CA PHE A 194 -4.13 2.95 -7.31
C PHE A 194 -4.54 2.87 -8.77
N ALA A 195 -5.82 2.70 -9.07
CA ALA A 195 -6.33 2.78 -10.44
C ALA A 195 -6.02 4.16 -11.06
N LEU A 196 -6.22 5.25 -10.32
CA LEU A 196 -5.87 6.60 -10.76
C LEU A 196 -4.38 6.89 -10.60
N TYR A 197 -3.83 6.68 -9.40
CA TYR A 197 -2.48 7.13 -9.05
C TYR A 197 -1.38 6.47 -9.88
N SER A 198 -1.58 5.23 -10.33
CA SER A 198 -0.63 4.55 -11.21
C SER A 198 -0.44 5.27 -12.55
N TYR A 199 -1.50 5.90 -13.03
CA TYR A 199 -1.52 6.61 -14.32
C TYR A 199 -1.68 8.13 -14.15
N ILE A 200 -1.36 8.67 -12.98
CA ILE A 200 -1.57 10.08 -12.65
C ILE A 200 -0.81 11.00 -13.62
N THR A 201 0.44 10.68 -13.98
CA THR A 201 1.25 11.48 -14.88
C THR A 201 0.60 11.60 -16.26
N PRO A 202 0.34 10.51 -17.02
CA PRO A 202 -0.32 10.64 -18.31
C PRO A 202 -1.73 11.23 -18.20
N THR A 203 -2.43 11.05 -17.09
CA THR A 203 -3.74 11.69 -16.89
C THR A 203 -3.61 13.20 -16.78
N MET A 204 -2.67 13.69 -15.96
CA MET A 204 -2.46 15.12 -15.74
C MET A 204 -1.86 15.82 -16.97
N THR A 205 -1.04 15.13 -17.76
CA THR A 205 -0.46 15.71 -18.97
C THR A 205 -1.45 15.70 -20.15
N HIS A 206 -2.11 14.57 -20.42
CA HIS A 206 -2.94 14.41 -21.63
C HIS A 206 -4.39 14.86 -21.45
N VAL A 207 -4.93 14.84 -20.22
CA VAL A 207 -6.32 15.21 -19.93
C VAL A 207 -6.40 16.60 -19.32
N THR A 208 -5.54 16.90 -18.33
CA THR A 208 -5.54 18.21 -17.66
C THR A 208 -4.71 19.24 -18.41
N GLY A 209 -3.79 18.80 -19.29
CA GLY A 209 -2.93 19.69 -20.08
C GLY A 209 -1.78 20.31 -19.30
N LEU A 210 -1.37 19.72 -18.17
CA LEU A 210 -0.23 20.19 -17.40
C LEU A 210 1.09 19.79 -18.08
N GLY A 211 2.07 20.69 -18.04
CA GLY A 211 3.42 20.34 -18.46
C GLY A 211 4.11 19.39 -17.47
N ASP A 212 5.12 18.65 -17.97
CA ASP A 212 5.87 17.67 -17.17
C ASP A 212 6.50 18.26 -15.91
N SER A 213 6.90 19.53 -15.95
CA SER A 213 7.45 20.27 -14.80
C SER A 213 6.47 20.44 -13.64
N ALA A 214 5.15 20.33 -13.89
CA ALA A 214 4.13 20.39 -12.85
C ALA A 214 3.93 19.04 -12.12
N ILE A 215 4.29 17.93 -12.74
CA ILE A 215 4.04 16.59 -12.20
C ILE A 215 4.65 16.37 -10.81
N PRO A 216 5.91 16.76 -10.52
CA PRO A 216 6.45 16.65 -9.17
C PRO A 216 5.58 17.34 -8.10
N TRP A 217 5.01 18.51 -8.42
CA TRP A 217 4.12 19.25 -7.51
C TRP A 217 2.78 18.56 -7.30
N VAL A 218 2.21 17.96 -8.36
CA VAL A 218 1.01 17.11 -8.26
C VAL A 218 1.25 15.93 -7.33
N LEU A 219 2.41 15.26 -7.45
CA LEU A 219 2.79 14.15 -6.59
C LEU A 219 3.05 14.60 -5.15
N ALA A 220 3.66 15.76 -4.95
CA ALA A 220 3.83 16.37 -3.64
C ALA A 220 2.47 16.68 -2.98
N THR A 221 1.52 17.20 -3.75
CA THR A 221 0.15 17.47 -3.29
C THR A 221 -0.57 16.18 -2.86
N PHE A 222 -0.42 15.09 -3.61
CA PHE A 222 -0.90 13.77 -3.20
C PHE A 222 -0.27 13.33 -1.88
N GLY A 223 1.06 13.43 -1.74
CA GLY A 223 1.80 13.11 -0.51
C GLY A 223 1.36 13.98 0.68
N ALA A 224 1.09 15.25 0.47
CA ALA A 224 0.54 16.15 1.49
C ALA A 224 -0.86 15.68 1.94
N GLY A 225 -1.71 15.28 0.99
CA GLY A 225 -3.00 14.66 1.28
C GLY A 225 -2.84 13.41 2.15
N MET A 226 -1.92 12.50 1.79
CA MET A 226 -1.62 11.32 2.59
C MET A 226 -1.20 11.68 4.03
N THR A 227 -0.38 12.70 4.20
CA THR A 227 0.07 13.17 5.53
C THR A 227 -1.10 13.65 6.38
N VAL A 228 -1.96 14.48 5.80
CA VAL A 228 -3.18 14.95 6.48
C VAL A 228 -4.10 13.77 6.79
N GLY A 229 -4.23 12.82 5.88
CA GLY A 229 -5.02 11.60 6.05
C GLY A 229 -4.58 10.75 7.24
N ILE A 230 -3.27 10.57 7.45
CA ILE A 230 -2.74 9.86 8.63
C ILE A 230 -3.16 10.56 9.94
N LEU A 231 -3.01 11.89 9.99
CA LEU A 231 -3.32 12.68 11.19
C LEU A 231 -4.82 12.67 11.51
N LEU A 232 -5.66 12.79 10.50
CA LEU A 232 -7.11 12.72 10.65
C LEU A 232 -7.59 11.31 10.97
N GLY A 233 -7.00 10.32 10.29
CA GLY A 233 -7.34 8.90 10.41
C GLY A 233 -7.26 8.41 11.85
N GLY A 234 -6.19 8.75 12.58
CA GLY A 234 -6.06 8.37 13.98
C GLY A 234 -7.26 8.83 14.82
N ARG A 235 -7.64 10.11 14.73
CA ARG A 235 -8.78 10.65 15.47
C ARG A 235 -10.14 10.05 15.10
N LEU A 236 -10.30 9.69 13.83
CA LEU A 236 -11.54 9.06 13.33
C LEU A 236 -11.63 7.60 13.78
N ILE A 237 -10.52 6.88 13.75
CA ILE A 237 -10.40 5.49 14.22
C ILE A 237 -10.75 5.38 15.70
N ASP A 238 -10.25 6.30 16.53
CA ASP A 238 -10.54 6.35 17.97
C ASP A 238 -12.05 6.50 18.26
N ARG A 239 -12.80 7.15 17.35
CA ARG A 239 -14.26 7.29 17.49
C ARG A 239 -15.01 6.05 17.00
N SER A 240 -14.63 5.50 15.86
CA SER A 240 -15.25 4.32 15.26
C SER A 240 -14.42 3.78 14.11
N VAL A 241 -13.82 2.62 14.29
CA VAL A 241 -13.04 1.91 13.25
C VAL A 241 -13.92 1.67 12.01
N THR A 242 -15.09 1.05 12.21
CA THR A 242 -15.99 0.69 11.11
C THR A 242 -16.59 1.90 10.41
N GLY A 243 -16.98 2.94 11.19
CA GLY A 243 -17.46 4.21 10.65
C GLY A 243 -16.37 4.91 9.81
N THR A 244 -15.11 4.83 10.25
CA THR A 244 -13.96 5.39 9.51
C THR A 244 -13.72 4.65 8.20
N ILE A 245 -13.80 3.31 8.18
CA ILE A 245 -13.66 2.52 6.95
C ILE A 245 -14.75 2.89 5.94
N CYS A 246 -16.02 2.87 6.35
CA CYS A 246 -17.13 3.21 5.46
C CYS A 246 -17.05 4.66 4.97
N GLY A 247 -16.78 5.61 5.87
CA GLY A 247 -16.64 7.03 5.55
C GLY A 247 -15.47 7.29 4.59
N ALA A 248 -14.33 6.63 4.79
CA ALA A 248 -13.16 6.76 3.90
C ALA A 248 -13.45 6.18 2.51
N LEU A 249 -14.15 5.06 2.39
CA LEU A 249 -14.53 4.46 1.09
C LEU A 249 -15.51 5.35 0.33
N VAL A 250 -16.52 5.92 1.01
CA VAL A 250 -17.44 6.91 0.40
C VAL A 250 -16.68 8.15 -0.03
N ALA A 251 -15.85 8.72 0.83
CA ALA A 251 -15.06 9.91 0.52
C ALA A 251 -14.07 9.64 -0.63
N SER A 252 -13.47 8.45 -0.69
CA SER A 252 -12.61 8.04 -1.79
C SER A 252 -13.38 7.95 -3.10
N ALA A 253 -14.56 7.31 -3.11
CA ALA A 253 -15.41 7.26 -4.30
C ALA A 253 -15.81 8.66 -4.79
N LEU A 254 -16.19 9.56 -3.87
CA LEU A 254 -16.54 10.95 -4.20
C LEU A 254 -15.33 11.73 -4.72
N ALA A 255 -14.15 11.57 -4.11
CA ALA A 255 -12.92 12.24 -4.57
C ALA A 255 -12.52 11.77 -5.97
N LEU A 256 -12.60 10.46 -6.24
CA LEU A 256 -12.30 9.87 -7.55
C LEU A 256 -13.33 10.29 -8.62
N ALA A 257 -14.62 10.32 -8.28
CA ALA A 257 -15.66 10.82 -9.17
C ALA A 257 -15.48 12.32 -9.46
N GLY A 258 -15.22 13.12 -8.42
CA GLY A 258 -14.91 14.55 -8.58
C GLY A 258 -13.70 14.78 -9.48
N PHE A 259 -12.63 13.99 -9.31
CA PHE A 259 -11.48 14.02 -10.21
C PHE A 259 -11.91 13.68 -11.64
N ALA A 260 -12.62 12.57 -11.86
CA ALA A 260 -13.05 12.16 -13.20
C ALA A 260 -13.87 13.22 -13.93
N LEU A 261 -14.77 13.90 -13.20
CA LEU A 261 -15.63 14.94 -13.75
C LEU A 261 -14.87 16.24 -14.05
N THR A 262 -13.84 16.56 -13.26
CA THR A 262 -13.13 17.85 -13.33
C THR A 262 -11.72 17.75 -13.89
N ALA A 263 -11.27 16.57 -14.31
CA ALA A 263 -9.90 16.31 -14.76
C ALA A 263 -9.42 17.22 -15.91
N GLY A 264 -10.31 17.85 -16.69
CA GLY A 264 -9.97 18.83 -17.72
C GLY A 264 -9.56 20.22 -17.16
N HIS A 265 -9.64 20.45 -15.85
CA HIS A 265 -9.33 21.73 -15.23
C HIS A 265 -8.29 21.55 -14.13
N ALA A 266 -7.15 22.24 -14.23
CA ALA A 266 -5.99 22.02 -13.36
C ALA A 266 -6.30 22.17 -11.84
N ALA A 267 -6.92 23.27 -11.46
CA ALA A 267 -7.17 23.56 -10.03
C ALA A 267 -8.04 22.50 -9.33
N PRO A 268 -9.24 22.14 -9.84
CA PRO A 268 -10.03 21.10 -9.20
C PRO A 268 -9.37 19.71 -9.33
N ALA A 269 -8.68 19.38 -10.42
CA ALA A 269 -7.97 18.11 -10.56
C ALA A 269 -6.90 17.96 -9.46
N ILE A 270 -6.09 19.01 -9.19
CA ILE A 270 -5.08 19.01 -8.14
C ILE A 270 -5.73 18.87 -6.75
N LEU A 271 -6.85 19.57 -6.50
CA LEU A 271 -7.61 19.41 -5.26
C LEU A 271 -8.06 17.96 -5.04
N PHE A 272 -8.64 17.34 -6.06
CA PHE A 272 -9.09 15.94 -5.94
C PHE A 272 -7.92 14.96 -5.82
N VAL A 273 -6.75 15.23 -6.41
CA VAL A 273 -5.53 14.45 -6.16
C VAL A 273 -5.14 14.48 -4.68
N PHE A 274 -5.20 15.66 -4.04
CA PHE A 274 -4.99 15.79 -2.60
C PHE A 274 -6.02 14.95 -1.80
N LEU A 275 -7.30 15.06 -2.15
CA LEU A 275 -8.38 14.34 -1.45
C LEU A 275 -8.28 12.82 -1.62
N VAL A 276 -7.86 12.33 -2.79
CA VAL A 276 -7.60 10.90 -3.02
C VAL A 276 -6.46 10.40 -2.12
N GLY A 277 -5.36 11.15 -2.01
CA GLY A 277 -4.27 10.83 -1.10
C GLY A 277 -4.72 10.80 0.37
N LEU A 278 -5.52 11.80 0.78
CA LEU A 278 -6.07 11.92 2.12
C LEU A 278 -6.94 10.72 2.49
N THR A 279 -7.92 10.40 1.65
CA THR A 279 -8.89 9.32 1.92
C THR A 279 -8.23 7.95 1.97
N ALA A 280 -7.22 7.69 1.13
CA ALA A 280 -6.46 6.45 1.14
C ALA A 280 -5.72 6.23 2.46
N GLN A 281 -5.11 7.29 3.03
CA GLN A 281 -4.37 7.17 4.29
C GLN A 281 -5.27 7.22 5.54
N VAL A 282 -6.52 7.58 5.41
CA VAL A 282 -7.54 7.32 6.44
C VAL A 282 -7.94 5.85 6.42
N LEU A 283 -8.13 5.27 5.24
CA LEU A 283 -8.61 3.90 5.05
C LEU A 283 -7.59 2.84 5.51
N GLY A 284 -6.31 2.98 5.12
CA GLY A 284 -5.28 1.97 5.38
C GLY A 284 -5.11 1.62 6.86
N PRO A 285 -4.82 2.58 7.75
CA PRO A 285 -4.72 2.33 9.19
C PRO A 285 -6.03 1.80 9.81
N ALA A 286 -7.20 2.26 9.35
CA ALA A 286 -8.48 1.78 9.85
C ALA A 286 -8.71 0.29 9.53
N LEU A 287 -8.33 -0.17 8.33
CA LEU A 287 -8.35 -1.58 7.97
C LEU A 287 -7.37 -2.40 8.81
N GLN A 288 -6.19 -1.86 9.10
CA GLN A 288 -5.20 -2.53 9.95
C GLN A 288 -5.73 -2.74 11.37
N VAL A 289 -6.34 -1.70 11.98
CA VAL A 289 -6.96 -1.82 13.30
C VAL A 289 -8.11 -2.83 13.27
N ARG A 290 -9.00 -2.74 12.26
CA ARG A 290 -10.10 -3.70 12.10
C ARG A 290 -9.61 -5.15 12.00
N LEU A 291 -8.52 -5.39 11.29
CA LEU A 291 -7.95 -6.73 11.16
C LEU A 291 -7.33 -7.23 12.47
N MET A 292 -6.69 -6.34 13.23
CA MET A 292 -6.18 -6.66 14.58
C MET A 292 -7.31 -7.00 15.55
N ASP A 293 -8.41 -6.24 15.52
CA ASP A 293 -9.61 -6.50 16.34
C ASP A 293 -10.26 -7.85 15.97
N ALA A 294 -10.26 -8.21 14.69
CA ALA A 294 -10.80 -9.50 14.21
C ALA A 294 -9.89 -10.70 14.54
N SER A 295 -8.61 -10.46 14.87
CA SER A 295 -7.61 -11.50 15.13
C SER A 295 -6.71 -11.20 16.34
N PRO A 296 -7.28 -11.06 17.56
CA PRO A 296 -6.53 -10.69 18.77
C PRO A 296 -5.44 -11.70 19.13
N ASP A 297 -5.62 -12.97 18.75
CA ASP A 297 -4.67 -14.06 19.04
C ASP A 297 -3.53 -14.15 17.99
N ALA A 298 -3.57 -13.33 16.93
CA ALA A 298 -2.64 -13.38 15.80
C ALA A 298 -2.25 -11.98 15.29
N PRO A 299 -1.70 -11.10 16.14
CA PRO A 299 -1.41 -9.71 15.80
C PRO A 299 -0.34 -9.58 14.69
N SER A 300 0.61 -10.51 14.62
CA SER A 300 1.67 -10.51 13.60
C SER A 300 1.11 -10.84 12.23
N LEU A 301 0.21 -11.83 12.14
CA LEU A 301 -0.47 -12.16 10.89
C LEU A 301 -1.36 -11.01 10.44
N ALA A 302 -2.09 -10.38 11.38
CA ALA A 302 -2.92 -9.21 11.07
C ALA A 302 -2.10 -8.08 10.43
N ALA A 303 -0.97 -7.72 11.05
CA ALA A 303 -0.10 -6.66 10.52
C ALA A 303 0.47 -7.00 9.14
N SER A 304 1.02 -8.21 8.94
CA SER A 304 1.60 -8.63 7.66
C SER A 304 0.54 -8.79 6.57
N SER A 305 -0.63 -9.37 6.90
CA SER A 305 -1.73 -9.57 5.96
C SER A 305 -2.35 -8.25 5.48
N THR A 306 -2.36 -7.20 6.32
CA THR A 306 -2.81 -5.87 5.89
C THR A 306 -1.95 -5.36 4.74
N HIS A 307 -0.62 -5.43 4.86
CA HIS A 307 0.27 -5.00 3.77
C HIS A 307 0.08 -5.81 2.49
N SER A 308 -0.11 -7.13 2.61
CA SER A 308 -0.43 -7.97 1.45
C SER A 308 -1.76 -7.59 0.82
N ALA A 309 -2.81 -7.37 1.61
CA ALA A 309 -4.12 -6.96 1.11
C ALA A 309 -4.06 -5.61 0.38
N LEU A 310 -3.40 -4.61 0.96
CA LEU A 310 -3.23 -3.30 0.33
C LEU A 310 -2.41 -3.38 -0.97
N ASN A 311 -1.43 -4.29 -1.04
CA ASN A 311 -0.66 -4.50 -2.27
C ASN A 311 -1.42 -5.31 -3.33
N ILE A 312 -2.35 -6.21 -2.94
CA ILE A 312 -3.31 -6.79 -3.89
C ILE A 312 -4.18 -5.67 -4.46
N GLY A 313 -4.67 -4.74 -3.63
CA GLY A 313 -5.39 -3.55 -4.09
C GLY A 313 -4.55 -2.72 -5.07
N ASN A 314 -3.27 -2.46 -4.75
CA ASN A 314 -2.35 -1.77 -5.65
C ASN A 314 -2.21 -2.48 -7.01
N ALA A 315 -1.94 -3.79 -6.99
CA ALA A 315 -1.81 -4.59 -8.20
C ALA A 315 -3.11 -4.57 -9.04
N THR A 316 -4.26 -4.81 -8.40
CA THR A 316 -5.57 -4.84 -9.04
C THR A 316 -5.94 -3.48 -9.63
N GLY A 317 -5.75 -2.40 -8.86
CA GLY A 317 -6.02 -1.03 -9.33
C GLY A 317 -5.14 -0.65 -10.52
N ALA A 318 -3.83 -0.88 -10.44
CA ALA A 318 -2.89 -0.60 -11.53
C ALA A 318 -3.22 -1.42 -12.78
N TRP A 319 -3.54 -2.70 -12.61
CA TRP A 319 -3.89 -3.60 -13.71
C TRP A 319 -5.20 -3.19 -14.39
N LEU A 320 -6.28 -2.99 -13.63
CA LEU A 320 -7.57 -2.57 -14.18
C LEU A 320 -7.50 -1.19 -14.84
N GLY A 321 -6.75 -0.24 -14.23
CA GLY A 321 -6.49 1.06 -14.83
C GLY A 321 -5.77 0.93 -16.19
N GLY A 322 -4.79 0.02 -16.29
CA GLY A 322 -4.11 -0.29 -17.56
C GLY A 322 -5.04 -0.91 -18.60
N LEU A 323 -5.93 -1.81 -18.19
CA LEU A 323 -6.89 -2.46 -19.09
C LEU A 323 -7.85 -1.46 -19.75
N VAL A 324 -8.44 -0.53 -18.97
CA VAL A 324 -9.37 0.45 -19.53
C VAL A 324 -8.67 1.45 -20.45
N ILE A 325 -7.40 1.78 -20.20
CA ILE A 325 -6.58 2.59 -21.10
C ILE A 325 -6.29 1.81 -22.39
N ALA A 326 -5.89 0.54 -22.28
CA ALA A 326 -5.63 -0.33 -23.42
C ALA A 326 -6.87 -0.58 -24.28
N ALA A 327 -8.05 -0.60 -23.67
CA ALA A 327 -9.35 -0.69 -24.35
C ALA A 327 -9.75 0.63 -25.05
N GLY A 328 -8.94 1.67 -24.98
CA GLY A 328 -9.21 2.96 -25.64
C GLY A 328 -10.18 3.89 -24.89
N TRP A 329 -10.52 3.59 -23.63
CA TRP A 329 -11.47 4.41 -22.84
C TRP A 329 -10.83 5.71 -22.31
N GLY A 330 -9.53 5.91 -22.58
CA GLY A 330 -8.77 7.10 -22.20
C GLY A 330 -8.40 7.14 -20.69
N TYR A 331 -7.57 8.11 -20.33
CA TYR A 331 -7.00 8.18 -18.98
C TYR A 331 -8.02 8.53 -17.88
N ARG A 332 -9.12 9.22 -18.19
CA ARG A 332 -10.19 9.53 -17.22
C ARG A 332 -10.87 8.27 -16.67
N SER A 333 -10.92 7.21 -17.47
CA SER A 333 -11.56 5.95 -17.09
C SER A 333 -10.91 5.29 -15.87
N THR A 334 -9.63 5.54 -15.63
CA THR A 334 -8.92 5.03 -14.44
C THR A 334 -9.53 5.51 -13.13
N ALA A 335 -10.01 6.77 -13.10
CA ALA A 335 -10.71 7.30 -11.92
C ALA A 335 -12.08 6.64 -11.73
N TRP A 336 -12.83 6.36 -12.81
CA TRP A 336 -14.08 5.62 -12.73
C TRP A 336 -13.90 4.17 -12.28
N VAL A 337 -12.83 3.48 -12.72
CA VAL A 337 -12.44 2.19 -12.14
C VAL A 337 -12.24 2.32 -10.64
N GLY A 338 -11.57 3.39 -10.21
CA GLY A 338 -11.36 3.69 -8.80
C GLY A 338 -12.65 3.89 -8.02
N VAL A 339 -13.64 4.58 -8.58
CA VAL A 339 -14.99 4.73 -8.01
C VAL A 339 -15.63 3.37 -7.78
N VAL A 340 -15.65 2.52 -8.82
CA VAL A 340 -16.26 1.18 -8.75
C VAL A 340 -15.58 0.34 -7.66
N LEU A 341 -14.24 0.33 -7.59
CA LEU A 341 -13.49 -0.41 -6.58
C LEU A 341 -13.77 0.11 -5.16
N SER A 342 -13.85 1.44 -4.98
CA SER A 342 -14.16 2.04 -3.67
C SER A 342 -15.58 1.67 -3.21
N LEU A 343 -16.57 1.71 -4.11
CA LEU A 343 -17.95 1.31 -3.82
C LEU A 343 -18.08 -0.20 -3.58
N ALA A 344 -17.36 -1.03 -4.34
CA ALA A 344 -17.32 -2.47 -4.09
C ALA A 344 -16.71 -2.78 -2.72
N GLY A 345 -15.63 -2.11 -2.33
CA GLY A 345 -15.06 -2.18 -0.99
C GLY A 345 -16.06 -1.77 0.09
N LEU A 346 -16.86 -0.71 -0.15
CA LEU A 346 -17.92 -0.27 0.76
C LEU A 346 -19.01 -1.35 0.94
N VAL A 347 -19.44 -1.98 -0.14
CA VAL A 347 -20.42 -3.08 -0.07
C VAL A 347 -19.91 -4.21 0.82
N ILE A 348 -18.63 -4.59 0.68
CA ILE A 348 -18.01 -5.63 1.49
C ILE A 348 -17.90 -5.19 2.96
N ALA A 349 -17.53 -3.94 3.22
CA ALA A 349 -17.47 -3.40 4.58
C ALA A 349 -18.87 -3.38 5.25
N LEU A 350 -19.91 -3.02 4.51
CA LEU A 350 -21.30 -3.07 5.00
C LEU A 350 -21.75 -4.51 5.26
N ALA A 351 -21.41 -5.47 4.39
CA ALA A 351 -21.68 -6.89 4.61
C ALA A 351 -21.00 -7.40 5.89
N SER A 352 -19.75 -6.96 6.17
CA SER A 352 -19.08 -7.26 7.44
C SER A 352 -19.87 -6.78 8.66
N ILE A 353 -20.45 -5.57 8.60
CA ILE A 353 -21.24 -5.01 9.70
C ILE A 353 -22.54 -5.84 9.91
N VAL A 354 -23.21 -6.20 8.83
CA VAL A 354 -24.43 -7.01 8.91
C VAL A 354 -24.10 -8.37 9.52
N TYR A 355 -23.02 -9.00 9.10
CA TYR A 355 -22.54 -10.27 9.64
C TYR A 355 -22.25 -10.18 11.14
N ASP A 356 -21.53 -9.12 11.60
CA ASP A 356 -21.26 -8.90 13.04
C ASP A 356 -22.55 -8.79 13.86
N ARG A 357 -23.52 -8.02 13.36
CA ARG A 357 -24.81 -7.86 14.03
C ARG A 357 -25.59 -9.15 14.11
N ALA A 358 -25.61 -9.93 13.03
CA ALA A 358 -26.31 -11.22 12.97
C ALA A 358 -25.71 -12.24 13.94
N THR A 359 -24.38 -12.35 13.99
CA THR A 359 -23.68 -13.26 14.90
C THR A 359 -23.83 -12.84 16.37
N ALA A 360 -23.79 -11.54 16.67
CA ALA A 360 -24.04 -11.02 18.02
C ALA A 360 -25.51 -11.26 18.47
N ALA A 361 -26.47 -11.19 17.57
CA ALA A 361 -27.87 -11.49 17.86
C ALA A 361 -28.08 -13.01 18.11
N ALA A 362 -27.45 -13.86 17.31
CA ALA A 362 -27.52 -15.32 17.49
C ALA A 362 -26.90 -15.80 18.82
N GLY A 363 -25.80 -15.17 19.26
CA GLY A 363 -25.16 -15.49 20.54
C GLY A 363 -25.90 -14.96 21.78
N ARG A 364 -26.93 -14.12 21.59
CA ARG A 364 -27.81 -13.61 22.66
C ARG A 364 -29.18 -14.30 22.73
N ALA A 365 -29.42 -15.32 21.89
CA ALA A 365 -30.64 -16.09 21.98
C ALA A 365 -30.73 -16.75 23.38
N PRO A 366 -31.87 -16.64 24.10
CA PRO A 366 -31.99 -17.22 25.42
C PRO A 366 -31.84 -18.74 25.33
N GLU A 367 -31.12 -19.31 26.29
CA GLU A 367 -31.04 -20.75 26.48
C GLU A 367 -32.47 -21.31 26.58
N PRO A 368 -32.81 -22.38 25.84
CA PRO A 368 -34.15 -22.94 25.91
C PRO A 368 -34.49 -23.28 27.37
N ALA A 369 -35.64 -22.83 27.86
CA ALA A 369 -36.11 -23.09 29.20
C ALA A 369 -36.00 -24.61 29.52
N PRO A 370 -35.48 -25.01 30.69
CA PRO A 370 -35.35 -26.43 31.06
C PRO A 370 -36.75 -27.05 30.94
N ALA A 371 -36.83 -28.23 30.29
CA ALA A 371 -38.06 -28.97 30.13
C ALA A 371 -38.69 -29.22 31.53
N PRO A 372 -40.02 -29.06 31.69
CA PRO A 372 -40.71 -29.35 32.94
C PRO A 372 -40.47 -30.81 33.34
N ARG A 373 -40.09 -31.02 34.61
CA ARG A 373 -39.86 -32.36 35.20
C ARG A 373 -41.20 -33.10 35.41
#